data_8381baf06896bc18094c318c26c35a9f
#
_entry.id   8381baf06896bc18094c318c26c35a9f
#
_cell.length_a   1.000
_cell.length_b   1.000
_cell.length_c   1.000
_cell.angle_alpha   90.00
_cell.angle_beta   90.00
_cell.angle_gamma   90.00
#
_symmetry.space_group_name_H-M   'P 1'
#
loop_
_entity.id
_entity.type
_entity.pdbx_description
1 polymer ?
#
loop_
_entity_poly.entity_id
_entity_poly.type
_entity_poly.pdbx_seq_one_letter_code
_entity_poly.pdbx_strand_id
1 'polypeptide(L)'
;QTISGQVTGAAAGDTVTVTLGGNTYTATVQANLSWSVSVPAADIQAIGNGDLTVNASVTNGVGNTGSGSRDITIDANLPGLRVDTVAGDDVINSIEHNQALVITGSSTGLTAGTALTVEINNVTYGATVLADGTWSLGIPAADVSNWPAGTVDITVSGTNSAGTTSTITHPVTVDLAAVAITINTL
;
A
#
# COMPACT_ATOMS: atom_id res chain seq x y z
N GLN A 1 11.00 9.70 -6.03
CA GLN A 1 11.29 8.63 -7.03
C GLN A 1 12.65 8.89 -7.68
N THR A 2 13.31 7.83 -8.15
CA THR A 2 14.62 7.95 -8.83
C THR A 2 14.49 7.47 -10.27
N ILE A 3 14.96 8.30 -11.19
CA ILE A 3 15.12 7.92 -12.60
C ILE A 3 16.61 7.72 -12.84
N SER A 4 16.98 6.62 -13.48
CA SER A 4 18.38 6.28 -13.73
C SER A 4 18.58 5.59 -15.06
N GLY A 5 19.81 5.61 -15.54
CA GLY A 5 20.19 4.95 -16.78
C GLY A 5 21.70 4.89 -16.98
N GLN A 6 22.08 4.48 -18.19
CA GLN A 6 23.46 4.47 -18.65
C GLN A 6 23.58 5.23 -19.95
N VAL A 7 24.76 5.78 -20.24
CA VAL A 7 25.07 6.46 -21.49
C VAL A 7 26.24 5.77 -22.18
N THR A 8 26.29 5.92 -23.51
CA THR A 8 27.44 5.54 -24.31
C THR A 8 27.84 6.73 -25.17
N GLY A 9 29.16 6.94 -25.38
CA GLY A 9 29.65 8.04 -26.16
C GLY A 9 29.65 9.42 -25.49
N ALA A 10 29.37 9.46 -24.18
CA ALA A 10 29.56 10.60 -23.30
C ALA A 10 30.67 10.30 -22.28
N ALA A 11 31.17 11.32 -21.61
CA ALA A 11 32.23 11.21 -20.61
C ALA A 11 31.68 11.42 -19.19
N ALA A 12 32.39 10.91 -18.16
CA ALA A 12 32.12 11.27 -16.79
C ALA A 12 32.20 12.79 -16.62
N GLY A 13 31.20 13.37 -15.96
CA GLY A 13 31.05 14.82 -15.80
C GLY A 13 30.09 15.46 -16.80
N ASP A 14 29.75 14.81 -17.90
CA ASP A 14 28.73 15.33 -18.83
C ASP A 14 27.35 15.37 -18.13
N THR A 15 26.49 16.30 -18.59
CA THR A 15 25.18 16.50 -17.98
C THR A 15 24.09 15.80 -18.79
N VAL A 16 23.32 14.94 -18.14
CA VAL A 16 22.09 14.36 -18.66
C VAL A 16 20.93 15.26 -18.26
N THR A 17 20.14 15.67 -19.23
CA THR A 17 18.88 16.40 -19.02
C THR A 17 17.72 15.41 -19.13
N VAL A 18 16.90 15.35 -18.08
CA VAL A 18 15.72 14.46 -18.00
C VAL A 18 14.46 15.31 -17.92
N THR A 19 13.47 15.01 -18.78
CA THR A 19 12.16 15.68 -18.74
C THR A 19 11.07 14.69 -18.41
N LEU A 20 10.16 15.09 -17.51
CA LEU A 20 9.00 14.34 -17.10
C LEU A 20 7.85 15.29 -16.76
N GLY A 21 6.68 15.11 -17.37
CA GLY A 21 5.48 15.90 -17.08
C GLY A 21 5.68 17.41 -17.21
N GLY A 22 6.52 17.85 -18.13
CA GLY A 22 6.86 19.27 -18.33
C GLY A 22 7.97 19.81 -17.42
N ASN A 23 8.38 19.06 -16.40
CA ASN A 23 9.50 19.42 -15.53
C ASN A 23 10.83 18.92 -16.09
N THR A 24 11.91 19.64 -15.80
CA THR A 24 13.26 19.31 -16.23
C THR A 24 14.16 19.08 -15.03
N TYR A 25 14.91 17.98 -15.06
CA TYR A 25 15.87 17.57 -14.05
C TYR A 25 17.23 17.34 -14.69
N THR A 26 18.30 17.46 -13.94
CA THR A 26 19.66 17.21 -14.43
C THR A 26 20.38 16.18 -13.57
N ALA A 27 21.19 15.35 -14.21
CA ALA A 27 22.07 14.39 -13.58
C ALA A 27 23.45 14.46 -14.18
N THR A 28 24.48 14.10 -13.42
CA THR A 28 25.86 14.02 -13.91
C THR A 28 26.21 12.59 -14.26
N VAL A 29 26.84 12.37 -15.41
CA VAL A 29 27.39 11.08 -15.81
C VAL A 29 28.52 10.68 -14.86
N GLN A 30 28.41 9.52 -14.26
CA GLN A 30 29.41 8.98 -13.34
C GLN A 30 30.55 8.28 -14.09
N ALA A 31 31.62 7.93 -13.37
CA ALA A 31 32.78 7.26 -13.97
C ALA A 31 32.48 5.89 -14.62
N ASN A 32 31.42 5.21 -14.16
CA ASN A 32 30.91 3.96 -14.72
C ASN A 32 29.87 4.16 -15.83
N LEU A 33 29.72 5.39 -16.33
CA LEU A 33 28.77 5.83 -17.36
C LEU A 33 27.30 5.71 -16.96
N SER A 34 27.01 5.50 -15.67
CA SER A 34 25.64 5.59 -15.13
C SER A 34 25.28 7.04 -14.80
N TRP A 35 23.99 7.29 -14.70
CA TRP A 35 23.43 8.54 -14.18
C TRP A 35 22.16 8.25 -13.38
N SER A 36 21.83 9.12 -12.47
CA SER A 36 20.57 9.08 -11.73
C SER A 36 20.15 10.46 -11.28
N VAL A 37 18.84 10.68 -11.24
CA VAL A 37 18.22 11.91 -10.76
C VAL A 37 17.05 11.56 -9.83
N SER A 38 16.90 12.32 -8.76
CA SER A 38 15.76 12.22 -7.86
C SER A 38 14.65 13.16 -8.31
N VAL A 39 13.45 12.64 -8.48
CA VAL A 39 12.23 13.42 -8.75
C VAL A 39 11.50 13.59 -7.43
N PRO A 40 11.26 14.84 -6.98
CA PRO A 40 10.54 15.11 -5.74
C PRO A 40 9.11 14.52 -5.75
N ALA A 41 8.64 14.07 -4.58
CA ALA A 41 7.27 13.55 -4.47
C ALA A 41 6.20 14.60 -4.83
N ALA A 42 6.48 15.87 -4.50
CA ALA A 42 5.59 16.98 -4.85
C ALA A 42 5.42 17.16 -6.36
N ASP A 43 6.47 16.95 -7.15
CA ASP A 43 6.41 17.05 -8.62
C ASP A 43 5.59 15.89 -9.19
N ILE A 44 5.76 14.67 -8.66
CA ILE A 44 4.95 13.51 -9.06
C ILE A 44 3.46 13.75 -8.75
N GLN A 45 3.16 14.31 -7.57
CA GLN A 45 1.79 14.66 -7.21
C GLN A 45 1.19 15.75 -8.11
N ALA A 46 1.99 16.75 -8.47
CA ALA A 46 1.56 17.85 -9.34
C ALA A 46 1.31 17.38 -10.79
N ILE A 47 2.08 16.41 -11.28
CA ILE A 47 1.88 15.78 -12.60
C ILE A 47 0.55 15.02 -12.62
N GLY A 48 0.19 14.34 -11.51
CA GLY A 48 -1.03 13.56 -11.39
C GLY A 48 -0.93 12.18 -12.06
N ASN A 49 -2.07 11.47 -12.07
CA ASN A 49 -2.16 10.13 -12.64
C ASN A 49 -2.21 10.15 -14.17
N GLY A 50 -1.63 9.15 -14.80
CA GLY A 50 -1.70 8.93 -16.23
C GLY A 50 -0.42 8.37 -16.83
N ASP A 51 -0.49 8.09 -18.13
CA ASP A 51 0.65 7.61 -18.90
C ASP A 51 1.49 8.81 -19.34
N LEU A 52 2.80 8.68 -19.17
CA LEU A 52 3.78 9.72 -19.44
C LEU A 52 5.02 9.11 -20.08
N THR A 53 5.73 9.94 -20.84
CA THR A 53 7.04 9.58 -21.37
C THR A 53 8.13 10.34 -20.63
N VAL A 54 9.07 9.62 -20.05
CA VAL A 54 10.34 10.15 -19.57
C VAL A 54 11.28 10.29 -20.77
N ASN A 55 11.82 11.48 -20.98
CA ASN A 55 12.86 11.70 -22.00
C ASN A 55 14.18 12.06 -21.31
N ALA A 56 15.27 11.51 -21.80
CA ALA A 56 16.62 11.85 -21.36
C ALA A 56 17.50 12.20 -22.55
N SER A 57 18.34 13.22 -22.42
CA SER A 57 19.31 13.60 -23.44
C SER A 57 20.64 13.99 -22.80
N VAL A 58 21.73 13.77 -23.56
CA VAL A 58 23.07 14.18 -23.16
C VAL A 58 23.81 14.68 -24.39
N THR A 59 24.57 15.77 -24.24
CA THR A 59 25.48 16.27 -25.29
C THR A 59 26.91 16.12 -24.80
N ASN A 60 27.76 15.43 -25.56
CA ASN A 60 29.15 15.23 -25.21
C ASN A 60 30.01 16.45 -25.51
N GLY A 61 31.26 16.44 -25.03
CA GLY A 61 32.18 17.57 -25.17
C GLY A 61 32.57 17.99 -26.61
N VAL A 62 32.20 17.17 -27.61
CA VAL A 62 32.40 17.50 -29.04
C VAL A 62 31.10 17.91 -29.74
N GLY A 63 30.00 18.06 -28.97
CA GLY A 63 28.72 18.57 -29.47
C GLY A 63 27.76 17.53 -30.05
N ASN A 64 28.05 16.22 -29.92
CA ASN A 64 27.12 15.18 -30.34
C ASN A 64 26.07 14.93 -29.25
N THR A 65 24.79 14.93 -29.63
CA THR A 65 23.67 14.69 -28.71
C THR A 65 23.08 13.31 -28.92
N GLY A 66 22.92 12.57 -27.79
CA GLY A 66 22.17 11.34 -27.71
C GLY A 66 20.89 11.55 -26.89
N SER A 67 19.83 10.84 -27.23
CA SER A 67 18.57 10.86 -26.46
C SER A 67 17.95 9.47 -26.36
N GLY A 68 17.14 9.27 -25.32
CA GLY A 68 16.34 8.08 -25.09
C GLY A 68 15.03 8.44 -24.41
N SER A 69 14.03 7.56 -24.52
CA SER A 69 12.74 7.75 -23.88
C SER A 69 12.22 6.44 -23.29
N ARG A 70 11.35 6.56 -22.30
CA ARG A 70 10.64 5.43 -21.68
C ARG A 70 9.26 5.87 -21.24
N ASP A 71 8.25 5.08 -21.62
CA ASP A 71 6.90 5.27 -21.15
C ASP A 71 6.75 4.70 -19.73
N ILE A 72 6.05 5.45 -18.90
CA ILE A 72 5.71 5.10 -17.51
C ILE A 72 4.25 5.45 -17.24
N THR A 73 3.64 4.78 -16.29
CA THR A 73 2.33 5.15 -15.74
C THR A 73 2.51 5.67 -14.32
N ILE A 74 1.94 6.84 -14.02
CA ILE A 74 1.81 7.36 -12.66
C ILE A 74 0.41 6.98 -12.15
N ASP A 75 0.35 6.27 -11.02
CA ASP A 75 -0.86 6.02 -10.26
C ASP A 75 -0.59 6.37 -8.79
N ALA A 76 -1.03 7.57 -8.40
CA ALA A 76 -0.92 8.09 -7.04
C ALA A 76 -2.22 7.89 -6.25
N ASN A 77 -3.21 7.18 -6.81
CA ASN A 77 -4.44 6.88 -6.10
C ASN A 77 -4.15 5.99 -4.89
N LEU A 78 -4.73 6.36 -3.76
CA LEU A 78 -4.75 5.49 -2.60
C LEU A 78 -5.71 4.33 -2.85
N PRO A 79 -5.30 3.08 -2.57
CA PRO A 79 -6.25 1.97 -2.53
C PRO A 79 -7.35 2.26 -1.51
N GLY A 80 -8.60 1.99 -1.87
CA GLY A 80 -9.69 1.95 -0.92
C GLY A 80 -9.68 0.59 -0.20
N LEU A 81 -9.82 0.59 1.13
CA LEU A 81 -9.94 -0.61 1.95
C LEU A 81 -11.19 -0.49 2.82
N ARG A 82 -11.84 -1.60 3.08
CA ARG A 82 -12.98 -1.70 3.97
C ARG A 82 -12.96 -3.03 4.70
N VAL A 83 -13.30 -3.02 5.99
CA VAL A 83 -13.67 -4.19 6.79
C VAL A 83 -15.18 -4.20 6.92
N ASP A 84 -15.82 -5.33 6.71
CA ASP A 84 -17.25 -5.51 6.96
C ASP A 84 -17.51 -5.69 8.46
N THR A 85 -18.78 -5.60 8.85
CA THR A 85 -19.20 -5.86 10.23
C THR A 85 -18.76 -7.26 10.69
N VAL A 86 -18.03 -7.31 11.78
CA VAL A 86 -17.50 -8.55 12.38
C VAL A 86 -18.53 -9.15 13.32
N ALA A 87 -18.67 -10.48 13.34
CA ALA A 87 -19.62 -11.22 14.18
C ALA A 87 -21.10 -10.79 14.00
N GLY A 88 -21.39 -9.92 13.05
CA GLY A 88 -22.73 -9.41 12.74
C GLY A 88 -23.08 -8.06 13.35
N ASP A 89 -22.36 -7.61 14.38
CA ASP A 89 -22.65 -6.37 15.12
C ASP A 89 -21.41 -5.63 15.64
N ASP A 90 -20.19 -6.07 15.26
CA ASP A 90 -18.89 -5.57 15.75
C ASP A 90 -18.69 -5.76 17.27
N VAL A 91 -19.45 -6.68 17.88
CA VAL A 91 -19.31 -7.06 19.28
C VAL A 91 -18.99 -8.55 19.38
N ILE A 92 -17.88 -8.89 20.01
CA ILE A 92 -17.48 -10.26 20.29
C ILE A 92 -17.95 -10.61 21.71
N ASN A 93 -19.03 -11.35 21.80
CA ASN A 93 -19.56 -11.79 23.09
C ASN A 93 -18.81 -13.02 23.65
N SER A 94 -19.16 -13.47 24.88
CA SER A 94 -18.47 -14.56 25.55
C SER A 94 -18.56 -15.93 24.83
N ILE A 95 -19.51 -16.13 23.93
CA ILE A 95 -19.64 -17.34 23.12
C ILE A 95 -18.71 -17.24 21.91
N GLU A 96 -18.79 -16.14 21.17
CA GLU A 96 -18.00 -15.89 19.98
C GLU A 96 -16.50 -15.77 20.30
N HIS A 97 -16.15 -15.26 21.47
CA HIS A 97 -14.77 -15.17 21.97
C HIS A 97 -14.06 -16.53 22.04
N ASN A 98 -14.81 -17.64 22.06
CA ASN A 98 -14.27 -19.00 22.08
C ASN A 98 -14.45 -19.73 20.74
N GLN A 99 -14.81 -19.02 19.67
CA GLN A 99 -15.02 -19.58 18.35
C GLN A 99 -14.07 -18.97 17.32
N ALA A 100 -13.84 -19.71 16.23
CA ALA A 100 -13.14 -19.15 15.08
C ALA A 100 -14.02 -18.08 14.42
N LEU A 101 -13.41 -16.96 14.02
CA LEU A 101 -14.08 -15.87 13.33
C LEU A 101 -13.62 -15.79 11.87
N VAL A 102 -14.50 -15.28 11.04
CA VAL A 102 -14.15 -14.90 9.65
C VAL A 102 -14.35 -13.40 9.54
N ILE A 103 -13.28 -12.69 9.21
CA ILE A 103 -13.30 -11.26 8.91
C ILE A 103 -13.33 -11.12 7.39
N THR A 104 -14.24 -10.30 6.90
CA THR A 104 -14.39 -10.02 5.47
C THR A 104 -14.26 -8.54 5.20
N GLY A 105 -14.05 -8.20 3.94
CA GLY A 105 -14.01 -6.83 3.52
C GLY A 105 -13.85 -6.70 2.01
N SER A 106 -13.64 -5.48 1.57
CA SER A 106 -13.46 -5.16 0.16
C SER A 106 -12.34 -4.16 -0.05
N SER A 107 -11.85 -4.12 -1.28
CA SER A 107 -10.83 -3.17 -1.72
C SER A 107 -11.17 -2.59 -3.09
N THR A 108 -10.69 -1.38 -3.34
CA THR A 108 -10.69 -0.74 -4.65
C THR A 108 -9.27 -0.25 -4.96
N GLY A 109 -8.89 -0.25 -6.24
CA GLY A 109 -7.53 0.14 -6.64
C GLY A 109 -6.43 -0.87 -6.29
N LEU A 110 -6.81 -2.07 -5.82
CA LEU A 110 -5.94 -3.24 -5.69
C LEU A 110 -6.33 -4.30 -6.71
N THR A 111 -5.34 -4.95 -7.29
CA THR A 111 -5.57 -6.05 -8.26
C THR A 111 -5.80 -7.37 -7.52
N ALA A 112 -6.56 -8.27 -8.15
CA ALA A 112 -6.71 -9.64 -7.65
C ALA A 112 -5.33 -10.29 -7.44
N GLY A 113 -5.18 -11.01 -6.33
CA GLY A 113 -3.91 -11.61 -5.91
C GLY A 113 -3.04 -10.68 -5.05
N THR A 114 -3.40 -9.40 -4.88
CA THR A 114 -2.66 -8.50 -3.96
C THR A 114 -2.77 -9.02 -2.53
N ALA A 115 -1.61 -9.16 -1.86
CA ALA A 115 -1.56 -9.51 -0.45
C ALA A 115 -1.95 -8.32 0.43
N LEU A 116 -2.80 -8.56 1.40
CA LEU A 116 -3.14 -7.64 2.49
C LEU A 116 -2.46 -8.11 3.77
N THR A 117 -2.02 -7.14 4.57
CA THR A 117 -1.58 -7.38 5.94
C THR A 117 -2.70 -6.97 6.88
N VAL A 118 -3.09 -7.87 7.77
CA VAL A 118 -4.12 -7.63 8.79
C VAL A 118 -3.49 -7.83 10.16
N GLU A 119 -3.50 -6.80 10.99
CA GLU A 119 -2.98 -6.83 12.35
C GLU A 119 -4.13 -6.74 13.34
N ILE A 120 -4.19 -7.69 14.30
CA ILE A 120 -5.22 -7.76 15.34
C ILE A 120 -4.54 -8.18 16.64
N ASN A 121 -4.71 -7.41 17.70
CA ASN A 121 -4.12 -7.71 19.01
C ASN A 121 -2.63 -8.10 18.94
N ASN A 122 -1.83 -7.33 18.18
CA ASN A 122 -0.39 -7.53 17.92
C ASN A 122 -0.04 -8.86 17.20
N VAL A 123 -1.01 -9.52 16.59
CA VAL A 123 -0.79 -10.68 15.72
C VAL A 123 -1.01 -10.26 14.27
N THR A 124 -0.08 -10.62 13.40
CA THR A 124 -0.15 -10.31 11.97
C THR A 124 -0.65 -11.50 11.17
N TYR A 125 -1.66 -11.28 10.35
CA TYR A 125 -2.25 -12.25 9.43
C TYR A 125 -2.14 -11.75 8.00
N GLY A 126 -2.26 -12.68 7.05
CA GLY A 126 -2.32 -12.37 5.61
C GLY A 126 -3.69 -12.68 5.04
N ALA A 127 -4.20 -11.78 4.22
CA ALA A 127 -5.35 -12.02 3.36
C ALA A 127 -4.98 -11.72 1.91
N THR A 128 -5.82 -12.13 0.95
CA THR A 128 -5.58 -11.89 -0.47
C THR A 128 -6.84 -11.31 -1.11
N VAL A 129 -6.65 -10.29 -1.94
CA VAL A 129 -7.71 -9.68 -2.72
C VAL A 129 -8.18 -10.64 -3.81
N LEU A 130 -9.48 -10.91 -3.88
CA LEU A 130 -10.12 -11.78 -4.87
C LEU A 130 -10.44 -11.01 -6.16
N ALA A 131 -10.91 -11.73 -7.20
CA ALA A 131 -11.19 -11.15 -8.51
C ALA A 131 -12.32 -10.11 -8.51
N ASP A 132 -13.22 -10.17 -7.53
CA ASP A 132 -14.33 -9.22 -7.32
C ASP A 132 -13.97 -8.06 -6.40
N GLY A 133 -12.70 -7.97 -5.95
CA GLY A 133 -12.22 -6.95 -5.03
C GLY A 133 -12.48 -7.25 -3.56
N THR A 134 -13.16 -8.36 -3.23
CA THR A 134 -13.38 -8.78 -1.84
C THR A 134 -12.16 -9.49 -1.27
N TRP A 135 -12.13 -9.66 0.03
CA TRP A 135 -11.13 -10.46 0.75
C TRP A 135 -11.74 -11.09 2.00
N SER A 136 -11.16 -12.17 2.47
CA SER A 136 -11.57 -12.85 3.71
C SER A 136 -10.37 -13.40 4.47
N LEU A 137 -10.50 -13.44 5.78
CA LEU A 137 -9.47 -13.93 6.71
C LEU A 137 -10.13 -14.76 7.81
N GLY A 138 -9.73 -16.01 7.96
CA GLY A 138 -10.12 -16.85 9.08
C GLY A 138 -9.20 -16.62 10.27
N ILE A 139 -9.77 -16.34 11.43
CA ILE A 139 -9.05 -16.22 12.71
C ILE A 139 -9.34 -17.47 13.55
N PRO A 140 -8.30 -18.21 13.97
CA PRO A 140 -8.50 -19.39 14.84
C PRO A 140 -9.14 -19.03 16.19
N ALA A 141 -9.97 -19.92 16.75
CA ALA A 141 -10.58 -19.72 18.06
C ALA A 141 -9.55 -19.46 19.18
N ALA A 142 -8.38 -20.08 19.09
CA ALA A 142 -7.29 -19.88 20.06
C ALA A 142 -6.77 -18.43 20.05
N ASP A 143 -6.77 -17.76 18.90
CA ASP A 143 -6.34 -16.37 18.81
C ASP A 143 -7.44 -15.43 19.28
N VAL A 144 -8.70 -15.68 18.91
CA VAL A 144 -9.87 -14.89 19.35
C VAL A 144 -9.98 -14.92 20.87
N SER A 145 -9.75 -16.08 21.52
CA SER A 145 -9.80 -16.23 22.97
C SER A 145 -8.69 -15.47 23.73
N ASN A 146 -7.70 -14.96 23.03
CA ASN A 146 -6.66 -14.10 23.59
C ASN A 146 -6.96 -12.60 23.46
N TRP A 147 -8.07 -12.22 22.81
CA TRP A 147 -8.42 -10.81 22.71
C TRP A 147 -8.89 -10.27 24.05
N PRO A 148 -8.35 -9.13 24.52
CA PRO A 148 -8.75 -8.56 25.79
C PRO A 148 -10.18 -8.01 25.74
N ALA A 149 -10.89 -8.02 26.86
CA ALA A 149 -12.16 -7.29 26.98
C ALA A 149 -11.94 -5.80 26.73
N GLY A 150 -12.86 -5.16 26.01
CA GLY A 150 -12.78 -3.78 25.54
C GLY A 150 -12.59 -3.67 24.03
N THR A 151 -12.03 -2.58 23.56
CA THR A 151 -11.82 -2.35 22.13
C THR A 151 -10.59 -3.09 21.63
N VAL A 152 -10.77 -3.84 20.54
CA VAL A 152 -9.70 -4.47 19.77
C VAL A 152 -9.75 -3.90 18.35
N ASP A 153 -8.65 -3.36 17.89
CA ASP A 153 -8.54 -2.77 16.57
C ASP A 153 -8.10 -3.83 15.53
N ILE A 154 -8.80 -3.87 14.41
CA ILE A 154 -8.44 -4.63 13.21
C ILE A 154 -7.82 -3.64 12.23
N THR A 155 -6.51 -3.69 12.06
CA THR A 155 -5.78 -2.81 11.15
C THR A 155 -5.47 -3.56 9.85
N VAL A 156 -5.92 -3.04 8.73
CA VAL A 156 -5.71 -3.65 7.41
C VAL A 156 -4.89 -2.70 6.54
N SER A 157 -3.85 -3.22 5.92
CA SER A 157 -3.02 -2.47 4.97
C SER A 157 -2.86 -3.23 3.65
N GLY A 158 -2.79 -2.47 2.57
CA GLY A 158 -2.59 -2.98 1.22
C GLY A 158 -1.85 -1.98 0.34
N THR A 159 -1.00 -2.49 -0.54
CA THR A 159 -0.18 -1.68 -1.45
C THR A 159 -0.55 -2.01 -2.90
N ASN A 160 -0.83 -0.98 -3.69
CA ASN A 160 -1.12 -1.15 -5.12
C ASN A 160 0.17 -1.39 -5.95
N SER A 161 0.00 -1.69 -7.24
CA SER A 161 1.11 -1.93 -8.17
C SER A 161 2.03 -0.73 -8.38
N ALA A 162 1.56 0.49 -8.07
CA ALA A 162 2.35 1.71 -8.10
C ALA A 162 3.19 1.92 -6.82
N GLY A 163 3.05 1.04 -5.82
CA GLY A 163 3.75 1.15 -4.54
C GLY A 163 3.07 2.07 -3.53
N THR A 164 1.83 2.48 -3.79
CA THR A 164 1.05 3.32 -2.87
C THR A 164 0.32 2.44 -1.87
N THR A 165 0.52 2.70 -0.58
CA THR A 165 -0.07 1.93 0.53
C THR A 165 -1.21 2.68 1.18
N SER A 166 -2.31 1.98 1.43
CA SER A 166 -3.40 2.44 2.29
C SER A 166 -3.49 1.58 3.54
N THR A 167 -3.90 2.19 4.63
CA THR A 167 -4.14 1.51 5.92
C THR A 167 -5.43 2.04 6.52
N ILE A 168 -6.26 1.13 7.01
CA ILE A 168 -7.49 1.45 7.75
C ILE A 168 -7.52 0.70 9.07
N THR A 169 -8.27 1.21 10.02
CA THR A 169 -8.54 0.56 11.31
C THR A 169 -10.04 0.43 11.50
N HIS A 170 -10.49 -0.75 11.90
CA HIS A 170 -11.88 -1.08 12.21
C HIS A 170 -11.94 -1.60 13.65
N PRO A 171 -12.56 -0.86 14.59
CA PRO A 171 -12.65 -1.28 15.97
C PRO A 171 -13.76 -2.31 16.16
N VAL A 172 -13.51 -3.35 16.95
CA VAL A 172 -14.50 -4.28 17.48
C VAL A 172 -14.50 -4.24 18.99
N THR A 173 -15.64 -4.48 19.62
CA THR A 173 -15.76 -4.52 21.08
C THR A 173 -15.80 -5.96 21.56
N VAL A 174 -14.91 -6.35 22.48
CA VAL A 174 -14.97 -7.64 23.17
C VAL A 174 -15.71 -7.43 24.49
N ASP A 175 -16.94 -7.95 24.58
CA ASP A 175 -17.79 -7.87 25.77
C ASP A 175 -17.96 -9.26 26.39
N LEU A 176 -17.27 -9.49 27.48
CA LEU A 176 -17.30 -10.75 28.26
C LEU A 176 -18.10 -10.62 29.53
N ALA A 177 -18.88 -9.53 29.66
CA ALA A 177 -19.68 -9.29 30.88
C ALA A 177 -20.72 -10.39 31.08
N ALA A 178 -20.74 -10.96 32.25
CA ALA A 178 -21.74 -11.97 32.61
C ALA A 178 -23.10 -11.33 32.93
N VAL A 179 -24.17 -11.90 32.35
CA VAL A 179 -25.54 -11.55 32.77
C VAL A 179 -25.88 -12.27 34.03
N ALA A 180 -26.22 -11.54 35.10
CA ALA A 180 -26.63 -12.10 36.36
C ALA A 180 -28.15 -11.90 36.58
N ILE A 181 -28.85 -12.97 37.01
CA ILE A 181 -30.25 -12.92 37.39
C ILE A 181 -30.31 -13.25 38.89
N THR A 182 -30.95 -12.39 39.67
CA THR A 182 -31.24 -12.64 41.08
C THR A 182 -32.72 -12.87 41.24
N ILE A 183 -33.11 -14.01 41.87
CA ILE A 183 -34.48 -14.28 42.25
C ILE A 183 -34.57 -14.08 43.78
N ASN A 184 -35.33 -13.07 44.20
CA ASN A 184 -35.62 -12.87 45.58
C ASN A 184 -36.80 -13.76 45.95
N THR A 185 -36.65 -14.63 46.97
CA THR A 185 -37.76 -15.41 47.55
C THR A 185 -38.71 -14.49 48.30
N LEU A 186 -40.02 -14.74 48.17
CA LEU A 186 -41.06 -14.06 48.92
C LEU A 186 -40.97 -14.37 50.41
#